data_d77f19cb2729155d677cec10ab7dfd8c
#
_entry.id   d77f19cb2729155d677cec10ab7dfd8c
#
_cell.length_a   1.000
_cell.length_b   1.000
_cell.length_c   1.000
_cell.angle_alpha   90.00
_cell.angle_beta   90.00
_cell.angle_gamma   90.00
#
_symmetry.space_group_name_H-M   'P 1'
#
loop_
_entity.id
_entity.type
_entity.pdbx_description
1 polymer ?
#
loop_
_entity_poly.entity_id
_entity_poly.type
_entity_poly.pdbx_seq_one_letter_code
_entity_poly.pdbx_strand_id
1 'polypeptide(L)'
;MKKFLLIVLSIGCLSTLNAKDVGVSEILDHYMVAWNEHDIEKIDTFYADDVIWYDLGYDYTTKGKKNVTKAITDAFMGYVPDMYWGKSGDLFISGDTIIYEWVYGGTFTGEWDGVLIKNRKFEIKGLSTTTIDKDGKIISQKDYYDLLSLKKQLGLIK
;
A
#
# COMPACT_ATOMS: atom_id res chain seq x y z
N MET A 1 -40.99 -22.41 -45.30
CA MET A 1 -40.48 -22.39 -43.89
C MET A 1 -39.15 -21.62 -43.88
N LYS A 2 -39.16 -20.34 -43.47
CA LYS A 2 -37.99 -19.49 -43.40
C LYS A 2 -37.40 -19.63 -42.01
N LYS A 3 -36.17 -20.15 -41.89
CA LYS A 3 -35.43 -20.24 -40.63
C LYS A 3 -34.83 -18.86 -40.36
N PHE A 4 -35.25 -18.20 -39.27
CA PHE A 4 -34.63 -17.01 -38.71
C PHE A 4 -33.37 -17.45 -37.94
N LEU A 5 -32.21 -17.02 -38.39
CA LEU A 5 -30.94 -17.18 -37.64
C LEU A 5 -30.81 -15.99 -36.68
N LEU A 6 -30.99 -16.24 -35.37
CA LEU A 6 -30.77 -15.25 -34.34
C LEU A 6 -29.23 -15.16 -34.08
N ILE A 7 -28.62 -14.08 -34.56
CA ILE A 7 -27.22 -13.76 -34.20
C ILE A 7 -27.27 -13.02 -32.86
N VAL A 8 -26.91 -13.71 -31.80
CA VAL A 8 -26.65 -13.09 -30.48
C VAL A 8 -25.28 -12.41 -30.54
N LEU A 9 -25.26 -11.10 -30.71
CA LEU A 9 -24.07 -10.30 -30.53
C LEU A 9 -23.80 -10.21 -29.00
N SER A 10 -22.88 -11.03 -28.50
CA SER A 10 -22.31 -10.83 -27.18
C SER A 10 -21.37 -9.61 -27.25
N ILE A 11 -21.86 -8.46 -26.79
CA ILE A 11 -21.01 -7.29 -26.54
C ILE A 11 -20.18 -7.64 -25.33
N GLY A 12 -19.01 -8.19 -25.56
CA GLY A 12 -17.98 -8.31 -24.56
C GLY A 12 -17.56 -6.89 -24.14
N CYS A 13 -17.89 -6.49 -22.94
CA CYS A 13 -17.32 -5.30 -22.32
C CYS A 13 -15.82 -5.55 -22.09
N LEU A 14 -15.00 -5.34 -23.11
CA LEU A 14 -13.57 -5.18 -22.93
C LEU A 14 -13.39 -3.83 -22.22
N SER A 15 -13.17 -3.84 -20.92
CA SER A 15 -12.62 -2.69 -20.22
C SER A 15 -11.22 -2.46 -20.80
N THR A 16 -11.11 -1.53 -21.74
CA THR A 16 -9.81 -1.06 -22.22
C THR A 16 -9.16 -0.32 -21.07
N LEU A 17 -8.17 -0.94 -20.43
CA LEU A 17 -7.26 -0.24 -19.54
C LEU A 17 -6.69 0.96 -20.29
N ASN A 18 -6.87 2.15 -19.76
CA ASN A 18 -6.33 3.36 -20.32
C ASN A 18 -4.80 3.33 -20.17
N ALA A 19 -4.04 3.82 -21.13
CA ALA A 19 -2.57 3.88 -21.04
C ALA A 19 -2.08 4.60 -19.78
N LYS A 20 -2.87 5.57 -19.27
CA LYS A 20 -2.62 6.26 -18.00
C LYS A 20 -2.76 5.30 -16.79
N ASP A 21 -3.75 4.42 -16.82
CA ASP A 21 -4.00 3.46 -15.73
C ASP A 21 -2.87 2.43 -15.62
N VAL A 22 -2.29 2.02 -16.75
CA VAL A 22 -1.11 1.13 -16.77
C VAL A 22 0.09 1.82 -16.14
N GLY A 23 0.36 3.08 -16.48
CA GLY A 23 1.48 3.84 -15.89
C GLY A 23 1.37 4.02 -14.38
N VAL A 24 0.16 4.30 -13.87
CA VAL A 24 -0.10 4.48 -12.44
C VAL A 24 0.10 3.15 -11.66
N SER A 25 -0.38 2.03 -12.21
CA SER A 25 -0.16 0.70 -11.63
C SER A 25 1.32 0.31 -11.59
N GLU A 26 2.07 0.63 -12.65
CA GLU A 26 3.51 0.34 -12.74
C GLU A 26 4.32 1.13 -11.70
N ILE A 27 3.95 2.38 -11.41
CA ILE A 27 4.55 3.18 -10.34
C ILE A 27 4.35 2.49 -8.99
N LEU A 28 3.14 2.00 -8.69
CA LEU A 28 2.86 1.25 -7.48
C LEU A 28 3.72 -0.02 -7.39
N ASP A 29 3.86 -0.77 -8.48
CA ASP A 29 4.67 -1.98 -8.50
C ASP A 29 6.14 -1.69 -8.19
N HIS A 30 6.72 -0.67 -8.80
CA HIS A 30 8.10 -0.25 -8.51
C HIS A 30 8.27 0.27 -7.08
N TYR A 31 7.28 0.97 -6.56
CA TYR A 31 7.27 1.45 -5.18
C TYR A 31 7.26 0.29 -4.18
N MET A 32 6.41 -0.74 -4.38
CA MET A 32 6.40 -1.95 -3.54
C MET A 32 7.72 -2.74 -3.64
N VAL A 33 8.32 -2.79 -4.83
CA VAL A 33 9.64 -3.42 -5.00
C VAL A 33 10.69 -2.70 -4.16
N ALA A 34 10.74 -1.35 -4.19
CA ALA A 34 11.69 -0.57 -3.40
C ALA A 34 11.51 -0.80 -1.88
N TRP A 35 10.27 -0.95 -1.40
CA TRP A 35 9.98 -1.30 -0.01
C TRP A 35 10.54 -2.68 0.36
N ASN A 36 10.33 -3.70 -0.47
CA ASN A 36 10.83 -5.06 -0.22
C ASN A 36 12.35 -5.19 -0.36
N GLU A 37 12.98 -4.31 -1.15
CA GLU A 37 14.43 -4.17 -1.23
C GLU A 37 15.01 -3.39 -0.05
N HIS A 38 14.18 -2.77 0.80
CA HIS A 38 14.55 -1.87 1.89
C HIS A 38 15.41 -0.68 1.42
N ASP A 39 15.21 -0.26 0.19
CA ASP A 39 15.96 0.83 -0.45
C ASP A 39 15.28 2.18 -0.15
N ILE A 40 15.67 2.76 0.99
CA ILE A 40 15.12 4.04 1.47
C ILE A 40 15.35 5.19 0.47
N GLU A 41 16.51 5.22 -0.18
CA GLU A 41 16.81 6.26 -1.15
C GLU A 41 15.87 6.15 -2.37
N LYS A 42 15.63 4.94 -2.83
CA LYS A 42 14.70 4.67 -3.92
C LYS A 42 13.25 4.95 -3.52
N ILE A 43 12.83 4.54 -2.31
CA ILE A 43 11.48 4.85 -1.78
C ILE A 43 11.25 6.35 -1.75
N ASP A 44 12.23 7.14 -1.27
CA ASP A 44 12.16 8.59 -1.19
C ASP A 44 11.90 9.25 -2.55
N THR A 45 12.40 8.65 -3.65
CA THR A 45 12.19 9.19 -5.00
C THR A 45 10.74 9.14 -5.46
N PHE A 46 9.90 8.29 -4.88
CA PHE A 46 8.49 8.19 -5.24
C PHE A 46 7.63 9.31 -4.66
N TYR A 47 8.06 9.98 -3.60
CA TYR A 47 7.26 11.00 -2.92
C TYR A 47 7.43 12.39 -3.51
N ALA A 48 6.32 13.13 -3.58
CA ALA A 48 6.35 14.58 -3.71
C ALA A 48 6.86 15.23 -2.42
N ASP A 49 7.41 16.44 -2.50
CA ASP A 49 7.99 17.12 -1.33
C ASP A 49 6.96 17.39 -0.22
N ASP A 50 5.70 17.61 -0.61
CA ASP A 50 4.56 17.91 0.28
C ASP A 50 3.62 16.71 0.50
N VAL A 51 4.08 15.49 0.24
CA VAL A 51 3.31 14.27 0.41
C VAL A 51 2.60 14.20 1.76
N ILE A 52 1.38 13.68 1.76
CA ILE A 52 0.58 13.43 2.96
C ILE A 52 0.39 11.93 3.12
N TRP A 53 0.80 11.39 4.27
CA TRP A 53 0.56 10.01 4.64
C TRP A 53 -0.35 9.94 5.86
N TYR A 54 -1.50 9.29 5.72
CA TYR A 54 -2.48 9.08 6.78
C TYR A 54 -2.56 7.62 7.19
N ASP A 55 -2.38 7.34 8.45
CA ASP A 55 -2.55 6.03 9.08
C ASP A 55 -3.85 6.02 9.88
N LEU A 56 -4.84 5.24 9.42
CA LEU A 56 -6.14 5.15 10.10
C LEU A 56 -6.02 4.45 11.46
N GLY A 57 -5.12 3.48 11.60
CA GLY A 57 -4.96 2.74 12.85
C GLY A 57 -4.63 3.64 14.02
N TYR A 58 -3.85 4.70 13.78
CA TYR A 58 -3.46 5.69 14.79
C TYR A 58 -4.20 7.02 14.67
N ASP A 59 -5.06 7.19 13.67
CA ASP A 59 -5.66 8.49 13.31
C ASP A 59 -4.57 9.59 13.19
N TYR A 60 -3.48 9.26 12.52
CA TYR A 60 -2.31 10.12 12.47
C TYR A 60 -1.91 10.48 11.04
N THR A 61 -1.53 11.74 10.85
CA THR A 61 -1.08 12.26 9.55
C THR A 61 0.37 12.71 9.62
N THR A 62 1.21 12.11 8.79
CA THR A 62 2.59 12.56 8.53
C THR A 62 2.61 13.42 7.28
N LYS A 63 3.26 14.59 7.33
CA LYS A 63 3.33 15.54 6.22
C LYS A 63 4.77 15.79 5.83
N GLY A 64 4.97 15.84 4.51
CA GLY A 64 6.24 16.15 3.88
C GLY A 64 7.16 14.93 3.77
N LYS A 65 7.83 14.84 2.64
CA LYS A 65 8.70 13.76 2.20
C LYS A 65 9.70 13.33 3.28
N LYS A 66 10.46 14.27 3.83
CA LYS A 66 11.46 13.98 4.87
C LYS A 66 10.87 13.27 6.10
N ASN A 67 9.67 13.69 6.54
CA ASN A 67 9.03 13.10 7.72
C ASN A 67 8.47 11.72 7.39
N VAL A 68 7.91 11.53 6.19
CA VAL A 68 7.41 10.23 5.73
C VAL A 68 8.57 9.23 5.61
N THR A 69 9.65 9.60 4.94
CA THR A 69 10.85 8.76 4.81
C THR A 69 11.43 8.40 6.18
N LYS A 70 11.48 9.35 7.12
CA LYS A 70 11.92 9.08 8.48
C LYS A 70 11.01 8.08 9.20
N ALA A 71 9.70 8.22 9.08
CA ALA A 71 8.75 7.29 9.69
C ALA A 71 8.92 5.86 9.14
N ILE A 72 9.17 5.71 7.84
CA ILE A 72 9.45 4.42 7.22
C ILE A 72 10.71 3.80 7.82
N THR A 73 11.79 4.55 7.87
CA THR A 73 13.09 4.08 8.40
C THR A 73 12.97 3.66 9.85
N ASP A 74 12.38 4.49 10.69
CA ASP A 74 12.37 4.27 12.14
C ASP A 74 11.34 3.21 12.56
N ALA A 75 10.12 3.29 12.04
CA ALA A 75 9.01 2.46 12.52
C ALA A 75 8.87 1.15 11.73
N PHE A 76 8.96 1.19 10.40
CA PHE A 76 8.72 -0.01 9.60
C PHE A 76 10.00 -0.85 9.45
N MET A 77 11.08 -0.28 8.96
CA MET A 77 12.31 -1.03 8.72
C MET A 77 13.14 -1.22 9.99
N GLY A 78 13.16 -0.22 10.89
CA GLY A 78 13.91 -0.31 12.14
C GLY A 78 13.39 -1.38 13.09
N TYR A 79 12.06 -1.53 13.21
CA TYR A 79 11.44 -2.53 14.08
C TYR A 79 11.14 -3.86 13.39
N VAL A 80 11.08 -3.90 12.05
CA VAL A 80 10.74 -5.09 11.26
C VAL A 80 11.75 -5.26 10.12
N PRO A 81 13.00 -5.65 10.42
CA PRO A 81 14.08 -5.70 9.42
C PRO A 81 13.88 -6.77 8.34
N ASP A 82 13.00 -7.74 8.55
CA ASP A 82 12.59 -8.78 7.59
C ASP A 82 11.19 -8.51 7.01
N MET A 83 10.76 -7.24 7.01
CA MET A 83 9.44 -6.89 6.51
C MET A 83 9.25 -7.26 5.04
N TYR A 84 8.03 -7.62 4.72
CA TYR A 84 7.56 -7.76 3.36
C TYR A 84 6.22 -7.05 3.17
N TRP A 85 6.01 -6.54 1.96
CA TRP A 85 4.78 -5.87 1.58
C TRP A 85 4.41 -6.23 0.14
N GLY A 86 3.17 -6.60 -0.10
CA GLY A 86 2.72 -7.03 -1.42
C GLY A 86 1.23 -6.86 -1.64
N LYS A 87 0.82 -6.84 -2.89
CA LYS A 87 -0.59 -6.89 -3.28
C LYS A 87 -1.19 -8.24 -2.89
N SER A 88 -2.41 -8.26 -2.33
CA SER A 88 -3.06 -9.48 -1.85
C SER A 88 -4.48 -9.70 -2.36
N GLY A 89 -5.02 -8.78 -3.15
CA GLY A 89 -6.39 -8.83 -3.63
C GLY A 89 -6.62 -7.87 -4.79
N ASP A 90 -7.79 -7.26 -4.79
CA ASP A 90 -8.24 -6.39 -5.88
C ASP A 90 -7.46 -5.06 -5.92
N LEU A 91 -7.35 -4.52 -7.14
CA LEU A 91 -6.80 -3.22 -7.42
C LEU A 91 -7.77 -2.46 -8.32
N PHE A 92 -8.09 -1.23 -7.93
CA PHE A 92 -8.94 -0.32 -8.68
C PHE A 92 -8.22 0.99 -8.94
N ILE A 93 -8.40 1.56 -10.13
CA ILE A 93 -7.84 2.85 -10.51
C ILE A 93 -9.00 3.81 -10.81
N SER A 94 -8.96 4.98 -10.20
CA SER A 94 -9.90 6.06 -10.45
C SER A 94 -9.13 7.37 -10.66
N GLY A 95 -8.95 7.75 -11.91
CA GLY A 95 -8.14 8.91 -12.28
C GLY A 95 -6.68 8.72 -11.90
N ASP A 96 -6.20 9.52 -10.96
CA ASP A 96 -4.81 9.49 -10.46
C ASP A 96 -4.67 8.71 -9.14
N THR A 97 -5.74 8.07 -8.68
CA THR A 97 -5.78 7.35 -7.41
C THR A 97 -5.91 5.86 -7.63
N ILE A 98 -5.02 5.11 -6.99
CA ILE A 98 -5.05 3.66 -6.91
C ILE A 98 -5.64 3.26 -5.54
N ILE A 99 -6.56 2.31 -5.55
CA ILE A 99 -7.11 1.66 -4.36
C ILE A 99 -6.69 0.20 -4.47
N TYR A 100 -5.99 -0.33 -3.48
CA TYR A 100 -5.46 -1.69 -3.56
C TYR A 100 -5.40 -2.37 -2.21
N GLU A 101 -5.66 -3.67 -2.23
CA GLU A 101 -5.51 -4.56 -1.08
C GLU A 101 -4.08 -5.08 -0.99
N TRP A 102 -3.59 -5.19 0.24
CA TRP A 102 -2.22 -5.61 0.49
C TRP A 102 -2.09 -6.52 1.71
N VAL A 103 -0.98 -7.23 1.77
CA VAL A 103 -0.46 -7.94 2.93
C VAL A 103 0.86 -7.31 3.36
N TYR A 104 1.03 -7.12 4.65
CA TYR A 104 2.27 -6.66 5.28
C TYR A 104 2.60 -7.54 6.47
N GLY A 105 3.86 -7.96 6.60
CA GLY A 105 4.29 -8.80 7.68
C GLY A 105 5.79 -8.79 7.90
N GLY A 106 6.22 -9.55 8.90
CA GLY A 106 7.61 -9.70 9.31
C GLY A 106 7.75 -10.03 10.78
N THR A 107 8.94 -9.80 11.33
CA THR A 107 9.27 -10.08 12.73
C THR A 107 9.55 -8.78 13.47
N PHE A 108 8.61 -8.36 14.32
CA PHE A 108 8.73 -7.14 15.12
C PHE A 108 9.68 -7.35 16.31
N THR A 109 10.62 -6.44 16.48
CA THR A 109 11.47 -6.33 17.65
C THR A 109 11.67 -4.85 17.99
N GLY A 110 11.19 -4.42 19.15
CA GLY A 110 11.28 -3.03 19.58
C GLY A 110 10.36 -2.71 20.73
N GLU A 111 10.25 -1.45 21.07
CA GLU A 111 9.32 -0.95 22.06
C GLU A 111 8.08 -0.38 21.39
N TRP A 112 6.90 -0.72 21.92
CA TRP A 112 5.63 -0.19 21.48
C TRP A 112 4.74 0.10 22.70
N ASP A 113 4.31 1.35 22.85
CA ASP A 113 3.50 1.84 23.97
C ASP A 113 4.12 1.47 25.35
N GLY A 114 5.45 1.55 25.48
CA GLY A 114 6.18 1.20 26.70
C GLY A 114 6.36 -0.31 26.93
N VAL A 115 5.94 -1.15 26.00
CA VAL A 115 6.09 -2.60 26.08
C VAL A 115 7.20 -3.06 25.15
N LEU A 116 8.22 -3.73 25.71
CA LEU A 116 9.30 -4.35 24.93
C LEU A 116 8.82 -5.65 24.29
N ILE A 117 8.76 -5.67 22.96
CA ILE A 117 8.39 -6.81 22.15
C ILE A 117 9.66 -7.40 21.52
N LYS A 118 9.80 -8.73 21.59
CA LYS A 118 10.97 -9.42 21.02
C LYS A 118 10.54 -10.55 20.09
N ASN A 119 11.02 -10.50 18.86
CA ASN A 119 10.87 -11.56 17.86
C ASN A 119 9.41 -12.03 17.67
N ARG A 120 8.46 -11.11 17.58
CA ARG A 120 7.06 -11.43 17.33
C ARG A 120 6.74 -11.37 15.85
N LYS A 121 6.45 -12.52 15.28
CA LYS A 121 5.95 -12.61 13.90
C LYS A 121 4.52 -12.10 13.83
N PHE A 122 4.23 -11.36 12.76
CA PHE A 122 2.89 -10.91 12.45
C PHE A 122 2.67 -10.85 10.94
N GLU A 123 1.42 -10.93 10.55
CA GLU A 123 0.94 -10.65 9.20
C GLU A 123 -0.42 -9.99 9.30
N ILE A 124 -0.58 -8.85 8.64
CA ILE A 124 -1.85 -8.13 8.55
C ILE A 124 -2.20 -7.87 7.09
N LYS A 125 -3.49 -7.71 6.86
CA LYS A 125 -4.03 -7.26 5.58
C LYS A 125 -4.62 -5.88 5.74
N GLY A 126 -4.57 -5.12 4.68
CA GLY A 126 -5.13 -3.78 4.66
C GLY A 126 -5.49 -3.35 3.24
N LEU A 127 -5.93 -2.12 3.16
CA LEU A 127 -6.23 -1.43 1.93
C LEU A 127 -5.57 -0.07 1.97
N SER A 128 -5.02 0.35 0.85
CA SER A 128 -4.49 1.71 0.70
C SER A 128 -5.17 2.45 -0.44
N THR A 129 -5.21 3.77 -0.30
CA THR A 129 -5.44 4.67 -1.41
C THR A 129 -4.19 5.48 -1.65
N THR A 130 -3.64 5.43 -2.86
CA THR A 130 -2.44 6.18 -3.24
C THR A 130 -2.76 7.08 -4.42
N THR A 131 -2.59 8.38 -4.25
CA THR A 131 -2.79 9.38 -5.31
C THR A 131 -1.44 9.83 -5.86
N ILE A 132 -1.30 9.80 -7.17
CA ILE A 132 -0.07 10.09 -7.91
C ILE A 132 -0.29 11.35 -8.76
N ASP A 133 0.66 12.26 -8.77
CA ASP A 133 0.60 13.47 -9.58
C ASP A 133 1.00 13.22 -11.05
N LYS A 134 0.95 14.30 -11.86
CA LYS A 134 1.33 14.25 -13.29
C LYS A 134 2.80 13.89 -13.54
N ASP A 135 3.66 14.05 -12.55
CA ASP A 135 5.10 13.81 -12.62
C ASP A 135 5.45 12.40 -12.07
N GLY A 136 4.43 11.58 -11.75
CA GLY A 136 4.58 10.23 -11.23
C GLY A 136 4.95 10.17 -9.75
N LYS A 137 4.70 11.26 -8.99
CA LYS A 137 5.00 11.32 -7.55
C LYS A 137 3.76 11.04 -6.71
N ILE A 138 3.95 10.31 -5.63
CA ILE A 138 2.92 10.08 -4.62
C ILE A 138 2.73 11.36 -3.82
N ILE A 139 1.54 11.96 -3.95
CA ILE A 139 1.15 13.16 -3.22
C ILE A 139 0.30 12.85 -1.99
N SER A 140 -0.36 11.68 -1.99
CA SER A 140 -1.15 11.22 -0.85
C SER A 140 -1.15 9.70 -0.77
N GLN A 141 -0.95 9.18 0.44
CA GLN A 141 -1.20 7.77 0.75
C GLN A 141 -2.03 7.69 2.03
N LYS A 142 -3.00 6.78 2.06
CA LYS A 142 -3.82 6.51 3.25
C LYS A 142 -3.90 5.00 3.43
N ASP A 143 -3.59 4.54 4.63
CA ASP A 143 -3.53 3.13 4.98
C ASP A 143 -4.63 2.77 5.96
N TYR A 144 -5.37 1.70 5.67
CA TYR A 144 -6.51 1.19 6.42
C TYR A 144 -6.26 -0.27 6.75
N TYR A 145 -6.17 -0.61 8.03
CA TYR A 145 -5.90 -1.98 8.49
C TYR A 145 -6.46 -2.23 9.88
N ASP A 146 -6.51 -3.50 10.28
CA ASP A 146 -6.95 -3.90 11.61
C ASP A 146 -5.81 -3.79 12.63
N LEU A 147 -5.70 -2.62 13.27
CA LEU A 147 -4.72 -2.38 14.34
C LEU A 147 -4.96 -3.30 15.55
N LEU A 148 -6.21 -3.70 15.82
CA LEU A 148 -6.52 -4.60 16.92
C LEU A 148 -5.91 -5.98 16.67
N SER A 149 -6.04 -6.50 15.47
CA SER A 149 -5.41 -7.76 15.05
C SER A 149 -3.88 -7.68 15.17
N LEU A 150 -3.27 -6.59 14.70
CA LEU A 150 -1.82 -6.38 14.83
C LEU A 150 -1.39 -6.40 16.31
N LYS A 151 -2.05 -5.64 17.18
CA LYS A 151 -1.73 -5.59 18.61
C LYS A 151 -1.88 -6.95 19.30
N LYS A 152 -2.89 -7.76 18.91
CA LYS A 152 -3.04 -9.15 19.41
C LYS A 152 -1.88 -10.04 18.98
N GLN A 153 -1.49 -10.02 17.73
CA GLN A 153 -0.38 -10.82 17.20
C GLN A 153 0.94 -10.46 17.88
N LEU A 154 1.16 -9.19 18.17
CA LEU A 154 2.34 -8.70 18.89
C LEU A 154 2.29 -8.98 20.40
N GLY A 155 1.14 -9.42 20.94
CA GLY A 155 0.95 -9.74 22.36
C GLY A 155 0.76 -8.52 23.26
N LEU A 156 0.39 -7.37 22.68
CA LEU A 156 0.09 -6.13 23.42
C LEU A 156 -1.29 -6.17 24.10
N ILE A 157 -2.18 -6.96 23.56
CA ILE A 157 -3.55 -7.16 24.08
C ILE A 157 -3.95 -8.65 23.97
N LYS A 158 -4.90 -9.05 24.80
CA LYS A 158 -5.45 -10.42 24.84
C LYS A 158 -6.64 -10.59 23.90
#